data_286c3f8b1da868e0e24656487e9f3930
#
_entry.id   286c3f8b1da868e0e24656487e9f3930
#
_cell.length_a   1.000
_cell.length_b   1.000
_cell.length_c   1.000
_cell.angle_alpha   90.00
_cell.angle_beta   90.00
_cell.angle_gamma   90.00
#
_symmetry.space_group_name_H-M   'P 1'
#
loop_
_entity.id
_entity.type
_entity.pdbx_description
1 polymer ?
#
loop_
_entity_poly.entity_id
_entity_poly.type
_entity_poly.pdbx_seq_one_letter_code
_entity_poly.pdbx_strand_id
1 'polypeptide(L)'
;MDGASFEERGEGWGEGRVLAMKPLALFGGTFDPIHIGHLTVAWEAAELLDAEVRLMPANVPPHRSPPLATPAERVAMLRAALAGQSRLVLDARELERDGPSYTIDTLRELRAEQGERPLVLLLGADAFAGLPGWNRWRELFDFAHVGVLSRPGVDALPPAELAEEAAARRVDDVAALRAEPCGKLIELAVTPLEVSATRIRELLAAGRDPRYLLPAGLFDDAALLQPYRR
;
A
#
# COMPACT_ATOMS: atom_id res chain seq x y z
N MET A 1 -49.11 -56.01 -3.05
CA MET A 1 -48.05 -56.31 -4.04
C MET A 1 -47.50 -55.00 -4.53
N ASP A 2 -46.24 -54.95 -4.58
CA ASP A 2 -45.31 -53.91 -5.05
C ASP A 2 -45.02 -52.72 -4.11
N GLY A 3 -43.98 -53.01 -3.29
CA GLY A 3 -43.23 -52.01 -2.62
C GLY A 3 -42.28 -51.34 -3.58
N ALA A 4 -42.33 -50.01 -3.66
CA ALA A 4 -41.30 -49.19 -4.29
C ALA A 4 -40.42 -48.62 -3.18
N SER A 5 -39.19 -49.14 -3.07
CA SER A 5 -38.13 -48.61 -2.21
C SER A 5 -37.66 -47.28 -2.80
N PHE A 6 -37.84 -46.22 -1.99
CA PHE A 6 -37.21 -44.92 -2.27
C PHE A 6 -35.73 -44.99 -1.87
N GLU A 7 -34.83 -45.00 -2.84
CA GLU A 7 -33.44 -44.74 -2.64
C GLU A 7 -33.23 -43.24 -2.33
N GLU A 8 -32.88 -42.95 -1.09
CA GLU A 8 -32.33 -41.64 -0.70
C GLU A 8 -30.97 -41.43 -1.40
N ARG A 9 -30.98 -40.63 -2.46
CA ARG A 9 -29.75 -40.06 -2.99
C ARG A 9 -29.26 -39.01 -2.02
N GLY A 10 -28.18 -39.35 -1.29
CA GLY A 10 -27.45 -38.41 -0.47
C GLY A 10 -26.95 -37.23 -1.31
N GLU A 11 -27.55 -36.07 -1.06
CA GLU A 11 -27.03 -34.81 -1.56
C GLU A 11 -25.69 -34.58 -0.86
N GLY A 12 -24.60 -34.60 -1.66
CA GLY A 12 -23.25 -34.25 -1.22
C GLY A 12 -23.25 -32.83 -0.68
N TRP A 13 -22.90 -32.70 0.59
CA TRP A 13 -22.62 -31.43 1.23
C TRP A 13 -21.51 -30.75 0.46
N GLY A 14 -21.85 -29.66 -0.21
CA GLY A 14 -20.92 -28.86 -0.97
C GLY A 14 -19.75 -28.44 -0.08
N GLU A 15 -18.56 -28.66 -0.62
CA GLU A 15 -17.31 -28.12 -0.11
C GLU A 15 -17.52 -26.65 0.23
N GLY A 16 -17.41 -26.32 1.51
CA GLY A 16 -17.51 -24.95 2.01
C GLY A 16 -16.51 -24.07 1.27
N ARG A 17 -17.02 -23.25 0.35
CA ARG A 17 -16.28 -22.20 -0.30
C ARG A 17 -15.79 -21.27 0.80
N VAL A 18 -14.59 -21.48 1.31
CA VAL A 18 -13.91 -20.53 2.17
C VAL A 18 -13.87 -19.24 1.36
N LEU A 19 -14.66 -18.24 1.75
CA LEU A 19 -14.62 -16.93 1.14
C LEU A 19 -13.21 -16.41 1.37
N ALA A 20 -12.39 -16.39 0.33
CA ALA A 20 -11.02 -15.90 0.40
C ALA A 20 -11.06 -14.49 0.99
N MET A 21 -10.35 -14.28 2.09
CA MET A 21 -10.32 -12.98 2.78
C MET A 21 -9.76 -11.93 1.83
N LYS A 22 -10.41 -10.76 1.79
CA LYS A 22 -9.88 -9.64 0.99
C LYS A 22 -8.51 -9.24 1.52
N PRO A 23 -7.52 -9.05 0.65
CA PRO A 23 -6.20 -8.62 1.07
C PRO A 23 -6.24 -7.28 1.80
N LEU A 24 -5.24 -7.05 2.64
CA LEU A 24 -4.91 -5.76 3.19
C LEU A 24 -3.60 -5.30 2.54
N ALA A 25 -3.65 -4.20 1.81
CA ALA A 25 -2.47 -3.63 1.18
C ALA A 25 -1.92 -2.43 1.99
N LEU A 26 -0.61 -2.26 1.98
CA LEU A 26 0.11 -1.27 2.76
C LEU A 26 0.90 -0.39 1.80
N PHE A 27 0.63 0.91 1.82
CA PHE A 27 1.31 1.89 0.99
C PHE A 27 2.03 2.90 1.88
N GLY A 28 3.33 2.67 2.09
CA GLY A 28 4.19 3.56 2.87
C GLY A 28 4.66 4.76 2.09
N GLY A 29 4.77 5.90 2.75
CA GLY A 29 5.30 7.11 2.13
C GLY A 29 5.54 8.24 3.14
N THR A 30 6.36 9.21 2.77
CA THR A 30 6.56 10.41 3.60
C THR A 30 5.29 11.27 3.63
N PHE A 31 4.58 11.38 2.50
CA PHE A 31 3.37 12.20 2.31
C PHE A 31 3.55 13.65 2.80
N ASP A 32 4.52 14.34 2.24
CA ASP A 32 4.94 15.70 2.64
C ASP A 32 4.89 16.69 1.46
N PRO A 33 3.66 17.04 0.95
CA PRO A 33 2.33 16.52 1.31
C PRO A 33 1.91 15.26 0.53
N ILE A 34 0.80 14.66 0.96
CA ILE A 34 0.00 13.75 0.14
C ILE A 34 -0.47 14.50 -1.13
N HIS A 35 -0.48 13.82 -2.29
CA HIS A 35 -0.90 14.42 -3.55
C HIS A 35 -1.65 13.43 -4.45
N ILE A 36 -2.25 13.92 -5.54
CA ILE A 36 -3.06 13.09 -6.43
C ILE A 36 -2.29 11.90 -6.99
N GLY A 37 -0.98 12.01 -7.26
CA GLY A 37 -0.17 10.89 -7.72
C GLY A 37 -0.12 9.72 -6.73
N HIS A 38 -0.04 9.99 -5.42
CA HIS A 38 -0.13 8.95 -4.39
C HIS A 38 -1.52 8.31 -4.36
N LEU A 39 -2.58 9.16 -4.40
CA LEU A 39 -3.95 8.67 -4.30
C LEU A 39 -4.37 7.85 -5.50
N THR A 40 -3.97 8.24 -6.71
CA THR A 40 -4.27 7.50 -7.94
C THR A 40 -3.69 6.09 -7.88
N VAL A 41 -2.39 5.96 -7.60
CA VAL A 41 -1.76 4.63 -7.56
C VAL A 41 -2.30 3.77 -6.43
N ALA A 42 -2.60 4.36 -5.26
CA ALA A 42 -3.20 3.62 -4.14
C ALA A 42 -4.62 3.15 -4.47
N TRP A 43 -5.40 3.97 -5.15
CA TRP A 43 -6.77 3.64 -5.56
C TRP A 43 -6.78 2.52 -6.60
N GLU A 44 -5.98 2.63 -7.66
CA GLU A 44 -5.87 1.59 -8.69
C GLU A 44 -5.36 0.28 -8.09
N ALA A 45 -4.38 0.32 -7.18
CA ALA A 45 -3.93 -0.88 -6.48
C ALA A 45 -5.05 -1.51 -5.64
N ALA A 46 -5.89 -0.68 -4.97
CA ALA A 46 -7.04 -1.17 -4.23
C ALA A 46 -8.09 -1.85 -5.14
N GLU A 47 -8.27 -1.35 -6.36
CA GLU A 47 -9.17 -1.95 -7.36
C GLU A 47 -8.60 -3.24 -7.93
N LEU A 48 -7.34 -3.25 -8.36
CA LEU A 48 -6.66 -4.42 -8.92
C LEU A 48 -6.62 -5.59 -7.93
N LEU A 49 -6.36 -5.31 -6.66
CA LEU A 49 -6.28 -6.31 -5.60
C LEU A 49 -7.65 -6.66 -4.99
N ASP A 50 -8.70 -5.87 -5.26
CA ASP A 50 -9.95 -5.83 -4.49
C ASP A 50 -9.65 -5.81 -2.97
N ALA A 51 -8.83 -4.85 -2.54
CA ALA A 51 -8.27 -4.74 -1.21
C ALA A 51 -8.61 -3.42 -0.52
N GLU A 52 -8.54 -3.41 0.82
CA GLU A 52 -8.34 -2.19 1.60
C GLU A 52 -6.87 -1.77 1.47
N VAL A 53 -6.59 -0.50 1.20
CA VAL A 53 -5.22 0.03 1.18
C VAL A 53 -5.01 0.98 2.36
N ARG A 54 -4.02 0.68 3.19
CA ARG A 54 -3.60 1.56 4.29
C ARG A 54 -2.46 2.45 3.84
N LEU A 55 -2.69 3.77 3.88
CA LEU A 55 -1.64 4.76 3.71
C LEU A 55 -0.92 4.96 5.03
N MET A 56 0.37 4.66 5.05
CA MET A 56 1.20 4.66 6.26
C MET A 56 2.24 5.77 6.15
N PRO A 57 2.01 6.92 6.81
CA PRO A 57 3.01 7.98 6.85
C PRO A 57 4.22 7.52 7.65
N ALA A 58 5.38 7.42 6.98
CA ALA A 58 6.64 7.09 7.62
C ALA A 58 7.04 8.14 8.66
N ASN A 59 7.66 7.74 9.76
CA ASN A 59 8.25 8.66 10.72
C ASN A 59 9.43 9.42 10.05
N VAL A 60 10.62 9.36 10.51
CA VAL A 60 11.80 9.93 9.86
C VAL A 60 12.52 8.81 9.11
N PRO A 61 12.46 8.78 7.76
CA PRO A 61 13.21 7.78 7.03
C PRO A 61 14.71 7.97 7.27
N PRO A 62 15.45 6.94 7.68
CA PRO A 62 16.86 7.07 8.07
C PRO A 62 17.78 7.60 6.95
N HIS A 63 17.32 7.57 5.69
CA HIS A 63 18.10 7.95 4.50
C HIS A 63 17.56 9.18 3.75
N ARG A 64 16.64 9.95 4.35
CA ARG A 64 16.06 11.15 3.72
C ARG A 64 16.13 12.34 4.67
N SER A 65 16.12 13.54 4.10
CA SER A 65 15.95 14.76 4.89
C SER A 65 14.62 14.71 5.65
N PRO A 66 14.58 15.29 6.86
CA PRO A 66 13.34 15.38 7.63
C PRO A 66 12.23 16.04 6.80
N PRO A 67 10.97 15.58 6.93
CA PRO A 67 9.82 16.24 6.31
C PRO A 67 9.70 17.71 6.79
N LEU A 68 9.15 18.58 5.92
CA LEU A 68 8.85 19.98 6.31
C LEU A 68 7.65 20.06 7.25
N ALA A 69 6.63 19.25 6.98
CA ALA A 69 5.47 19.16 7.85
C ALA A 69 5.72 18.18 9.01
N THR A 70 5.25 18.54 10.19
CA THR A 70 5.28 17.68 11.38
C THR A 70 4.46 16.40 11.17
N PRO A 71 4.66 15.33 11.96
CA PRO A 71 3.81 14.14 11.91
C PRO A 71 2.31 14.46 12.03
N ALA A 72 1.93 15.36 12.95
CA ALA A 72 0.53 15.74 13.14
C ALA A 72 -0.06 16.45 11.91
N GLU A 73 0.70 17.36 11.27
CA GLU A 73 0.28 18.05 10.06
C GLU A 73 0.13 17.07 8.90
N ARG A 74 1.03 16.11 8.71
CA ARG A 74 0.92 15.08 7.68
C ARG A 74 -0.30 14.18 7.89
N VAL A 75 -0.58 13.80 9.13
CA VAL A 75 -1.81 13.05 9.49
C VAL A 75 -3.06 13.87 9.19
N ALA A 76 -3.09 15.16 9.51
CA ALA A 76 -4.23 16.03 9.23
C ALA A 76 -4.48 16.13 7.71
N MET A 77 -3.42 16.32 6.91
CA MET A 77 -3.52 16.33 5.45
C MET A 77 -4.02 14.98 4.88
N LEU A 78 -3.55 13.86 5.39
CA LEU A 78 -4.03 12.54 4.99
C LEU A 78 -5.51 12.36 5.32
N ARG A 79 -5.95 12.73 6.52
CA ARG A 79 -7.37 12.67 6.90
C ARG A 79 -8.26 13.50 5.96
N ALA A 80 -7.83 14.72 5.64
CA ALA A 80 -8.55 15.58 4.69
C ALA A 80 -8.58 14.98 3.28
N ALA A 81 -7.47 14.40 2.83
CA ALA A 81 -7.35 13.78 1.51
C ALA A 81 -8.21 12.52 1.36
N LEU A 82 -8.42 11.77 2.44
CA LEU A 82 -9.14 10.49 2.45
C LEU A 82 -10.61 10.63 2.84
N ALA A 83 -11.10 11.84 3.11
CA ALA A 83 -12.47 12.07 3.49
C ALA A 83 -13.46 11.64 2.38
N GLY A 84 -14.61 11.08 2.76
CA GLY A 84 -15.69 10.74 1.84
C GLY A 84 -15.54 9.42 1.08
N GLN A 85 -14.51 8.62 1.38
CA GLN A 85 -14.32 7.28 0.80
C GLN A 85 -13.85 6.30 1.90
N SER A 86 -13.96 4.98 1.65
CA SER A 86 -13.67 3.94 2.64
C SER A 86 -12.64 2.89 2.19
N ARG A 87 -12.16 2.98 0.96
CA ARG A 87 -11.23 2.00 0.38
C ARG A 87 -9.78 2.27 0.77
N LEU A 88 -9.44 3.54 0.91
CA LEU A 88 -8.13 4.00 1.38
C LEU A 88 -8.24 4.45 2.84
N VAL A 89 -7.41 3.92 3.71
CA VAL A 89 -7.46 4.15 5.16
C VAL A 89 -6.12 4.70 5.65
N LEU A 90 -6.14 5.65 6.57
CA LEU A 90 -4.94 6.12 7.24
C LEU A 90 -4.55 5.13 8.36
N ASP A 91 -3.30 4.68 8.36
CA ASP A 91 -2.68 3.96 9.47
C ASP A 91 -1.45 4.74 9.95
N ALA A 92 -1.54 5.38 11.10
CA ALA A 92 -0.52 6.28 11.61
C ALA A 92 0.49 5.61 12.58
N ARG A 93 0.44 4.27 12.74
CA ARG A 93 1.24 3.52 13.73
C ARG A 93 2.74 3.81 13.70
N GLU A 94 3.32 4.05 12.51
CA GLU A 94 4.75 4.35 12.41
C GLU A 94 5.12 5.71 13.02
N LEU A 95 4.19 6.65 13.06
CA LEU A 95 4.38 7.97 13.69
C LEU A 95 4.26 7.93 15.22
N GLU A 96 3.67 6.87 15.75
CA GLU A 96 3.45 6.68 17.20
C GLU A 96 4.64 5.96 17.86
N ARG A 97 5.60 5.46 17.06
CA ARG A 97 6.80 4.79 17.56
C ARG A 97 7.91 5.77 17.89
N ASP A 98 8.59 5.52 18.99
CA ASP A 98 9.84 6.20 19.31
C ASP A 98 10.99 5.61 18.48
N GLY A 99 11.76 6.47 17.80
CA GLY A 99 12.93 6.08 17.01
C GLY A 99 12.66 5.70 15.56
N PRO A 100 13.60 5.00 14.90
CA PRO A 100 13.48 4.60 13.50
C PRO A 100 12.34 3.60 13.28
N SER A 101 11.50 3.84 12.27
CA SER A 101 10.48 2.88 11.84
C SER A 101 11.02 2.01 10.71
N TYR A 102 11.07 0.70 10.94
CA TYR A 102 11.42 -0.27 9.90
C TYR A 102 10.17 -0.99 9.44
N THR A 103 10.03 -1.15 8.13
CA THR A 103 8.89 -1.83 7.51
C THR A 103 8.67 -3.24 8.05
N ILE A 104 9.76 -3.96 8.38
CA ILE A 104 9.68 -5.31 8.94
C ILE A 104 8.93 -5.34 10.28
N ASP A 105 9.14 -4.35 11.14
CA ASP A 105 8.47 -4.30 12.44
C ASP A 105 6.98 -4.00 12.27
N THR A 106 6.64 -3.10 11.34
CA THR A 106 5.26 -2.80 10.96
C THR A 106 4.53 -4.02 10.42
N LEU A 107 5.17 -4.78 9.53
CA LEU A 107 4.58 -6.00 8.98
C LEU A 107 4.38 -7.09 10.04
N ARG A 108 5.27 -7.21 11.01
CA ARG A 108 5.12 -8.15 12.14
C ARG A 108 3.92 -7.81 13.01
N GLU A 109 3.76 -6.54 13.36
CA GLU A 109 2.59 -6.09 14.13
C GLU A 109 1.30 -6.37 13.36
N LEU A 110 1.25 -6.00 12.09
CA LEU A 110 0.08 -6.25 11.26
C LEU A 110 -0.21 -7.73 11.08
N ARG A 111 0.80 -8.57 10.93
CA ARG A 111 0.62 -10.02 10.85
C ARG A 111 0.02 -10.58 12.13
N ALA A 112 0.47 -10.10 13.29
CA ALA A 112 -0.09 -10.49 14.58
C ALA A 112 -1.57 -10.06 14.73
N GLU A 113 -1.94 -8.88 14.19
CA GLU A 113 -3.31 -8.36 14.22
C GLU A 113 -4.25 -9.06 13.22
N GLN A 114 -3.75 -9.35 12.01
CA GLN A 114 -4.56 -9.80 10.88
C GLN A 114 -4.60 -11.33 10.71
N GLY A 115 -3.81 -12.08 11.49
CA GLY A 115 -3.73 -13.54 11.40
C GLY A 115 -3.36 -14.00 9.99
N GLU A 116 -4.18 -14.85 9.36
CA GLU A 116 -3.96 -15.41 8.02
C GLU A 116 -4.47 -14.52 6.86
N ARG A 117 -4.95 -13.31 7.15
CA ARG A 117 -5.36 -12.37 6.09
C ARG A 117 -4.18 -12.06 5.17
N PRO A 118 -4.31 -12.17 3.83
CA PRO A 118 -3.25 -11.79 2.90
C PRO A 118 -2.82 -10.32 3.11
N LEU A 119 -1.55 -10.09 3.39
CA LEU A 119 -0.95 -8.76 3.47
C LEU A 119 -0.14 -8.49 2.20
N VAL A 120 -0.23 -7.29 1.64
CA VAL A 120 0.49 -6.87 0.44
C VAL A 120 1.22 -5.56 0.70
N LEU A 121 2.56 -5.59 0.70
CA LEU A 121 3.39 -4.39 0.77
C LEU A 121 3.50 -3.79 -0.64
N LEU A 122 2.96 -2.59 -0.84
CA LEU A 122 3.01 -1.87 -2.12
C LEU A 122 4.27 -1.03 -2.21
N LEU A 123 5.06 -1.26 -3.25
CA LEU A 123 6.32 -0.56 -3.52
C LEU A 123 6.30 0.06 -4.91
N GLY A 124 6.63 1.34 -5.02
CA GLY A 124 6.99 1.92 -6.33
C GLY A 124 8.29 1.30 -6.87
N ALA A 125 8.53 1.40 -8.17
CA ALA A 125 9.70 0.81 -8.83
C ALA A 125 11.04 1.19 -8.17
N ASP A 126 11.21 2.47 -7.77
CA ASP A 126 12.44 2.93 -7.11
C ASP A 126 12.63 2.29 -5.71
N ALA A 127 11.54 2.15 -4.96
CA ALA A 127 11.56 1.51 -3.64
C ALA A 127 11.87 0.01 -3.77
N PHE A 128 11.29 -0.65 -4.77
CA PHE A 128 11.58 -2.05 -5.10
C PHE A 128 13.04 -2.25 -5.52
N ALA A 129 13.57 -1.38 -6.38
CA ALA A 129 14.99 -1.41 -6.76
C ALA A 129 15.93 -1.22 -5.55
N GLY A 130 15.53 -0.41 -4.57
CA GLY A 130 16.26 -0.17 -3.32
C GLY A 130 16.01 -1.20 -2.22
N LEU A 131 15.12 -2.16 -2.41
CA LEU A 131 14.68 -3.11 -1.38
C LEU A 131 15.83 -3.88 -0.69
N PRO A 132 16.89 -4.33 -1.39
CA PRO A 132 18.02 -5.00 -0.74
C PRO A 132 18.75 -4.18 0.33
N GLY A 133 18.63 -2.84 0.28
CA GLY A 133 19.16 -1.95 1.31
C GLY A 133 18.26 -1.80 2.56
N TRP A 134 17.07 -2.37 2.57
CA TRP A 134 16.16 -2.27 3.70
C TRP A 134 16.54 -3.22 4.83
N ASN A 135 16.24 -2.81 6.06
CA ASN A 135 16.51 -3.64 7.24
C ASN A 135 15.76 -4.98 7.12
N ARG A 136 16.52 -6.09 7.13
CA ARG A 136 15.97 -7.46 7.09
C ARG A 136 15.02 -7.71 5.91
N TRP A 137 15.34 -7.17 4.74
CA TRP A 137 14.45 -7.14 3.59
C TRP A 137 13.93 -8.52 3.15
N ARG A 138 14.74 -9.60 3.28
CA ARG A 138 14.29 -10.95 2.92
C ARG A 138 13.14 -11.44 3.79
N GLU A 139 13.14 -11.07 5.06
CA GLU A 139 12.10 -11.46 6.00
C GLU A 139 10.75 -10.74 5.74
N LEU A 140 10.71 -9.70 4.91
CA LEU A 140 9.45 -9.05 4.53
C LEU A 140 8.49 -10.05 3.87
N PHE A 141 9.04 -11.00 3.10
CA PHE A 141 8.25 -12.05 2.45
C PHE A 141 7.67 -13.09 3.41
N ASP A 142 8.16 -13.17 4.63
CA ASP A 142 7.61 -14.06 5.67
C ASP A 142 6.32 -13.45 6.29
N PHE A 143 6.07 -12.16 6.08
CA PHE A 143 4.95 -11.44 6.67
C PHE A 143 3.96 -10.88 5.65
N ALA A 144 4.40 -10.60 4.43
CA ALA A 144 3.58 -10.02 3.38
C ALA A 144 3.97 -10.52 1.98
N HIS A 145 3.07 -10.38 1.03
CA HIS A 145 3.40 -10.33 -0.39
C HIS A 145 4.02 -8.98 -0.73
N VAL A 146 4.72 -8.88 -1.84
CA VAL A 146 5.22 -7.62 -2.39
C VAL A 146 4.46 -7.31 -3.68
N GLY A 147 3.77 -6.17 -3.72
CA GLY A 147 3.13 -5.62 -4.91
C GLY A 147 3.97 -4.48 -5.48
N VAL A 148 4.52 -4.66 -6.67
CA VAL A 148 5.34 -3.65 -7.33
C VAL A 148 4.47 -2.81 -8.25
N LEU A 149 4.36 -1.51 -7.94
CA LEU A 149 3.62 -0.55 -8.73
C LEU A 149 4.46 -0.13 -9.93
N SER A 150 4.11 -0.59 -11.11
CA SER A 150 4.82 -0.34 -12.36
C SER A 150 3.99 0.48 -13.34
N ARG A 151 4.66 1.08 -14.33
CA ARG A 151 3.97 1.72 -15.46
C ARG A 151 3.48 0.63 -16.42
N PRO A 152 2.30 0.77 -17.04
CA PRO A 152 1.85 -0.16 -18.04
C PRO A 152 2.89 -0.36 -19.15
N GLY A 153 3.22 -1.63 -19.43
CA GLY A 153 4.20 -2.00 -20.44
C GLY A 153 5.67 -1.80 -20.08
N VAL A 154 5.97 -1.53 -18.79
CA VAL A 154 7.34 -1.42 -18.28
C VAL A 154 7.50 -2.41 -17.13
N ASP A 155 8.28 -3.45 -17.35
CA ASP A 155 8.60 -4.41 -16.30
C ASP A 155 9.49 -3.78 -15.23
N ALA A 156 9.16 -3.98 -13.97
CA ALA A 156 10.00 -3.61 -12.85
C ALA A 156 11.13 -4.63 -12.71
N LEU A 157 12.29 -4.33 -13.30
CA LEU A 157 13.44 -5.22 -13.21
C LEU A 157 14.01 -5.20 -11.79
N PRO A 158 14.11 -6.38 -11.14
CA PRO A 158 14.74 -6.48 -9.84
C PRO A 158 16.26 -6.22 -9.94
N PRO A 159 16.88 -5.59 -8.93
CA PRO A 159 18.34 -5.55 -8.86
C PRO A 159 18.92 -6.95 -8.71
N ALA A 160 20.19 -7.15 -9.07
CA ALA A 160 20.81 -8.48 -9.08
C ALA A 160 20.66 -9.26 -7.76
N GLU A 161 20.77 -8.56 -6.61
CA GLU A 161 20.63 -9.15 -5.27
C GLU A 161 19.22 -9.66 -4.95
N LEU A 162 18.21 -9.16 -5.66
CA LEU A 162 16.80 -9.52 -5.48
C LEU A 162 16.30 -10.46 -6.60
N ALA A 163 17.07 -10.64 -7.68
CA ALA A 163 16.62 -11.32 -8.89
C ALA A 163 16.17 -12.77 -8.65
N GLU A 164 16.92 -13.52 -7.86
CA GLU A 164 16.59 -14.92 -7.52
C GLU A 164 15.30 -15.00 -6.69
N GLU A 165 15.19 -14.20 -5.63
CA GLU A 165 14.00 -14.13 -4.79
C GLU A 165 12.76 -13.68 -5.59
N ALA A 166 12.93 -12.68 -6.45
CA ALA A 166 11.85 -12.18 -7.30
C ALA A 166 11.37 -13.27 -8.26
N ALA A 167 12.27 -13.99 -8.93
CA ALA A 167 11.92 -15.05 -9.86
C ALA A 167 11.20 -16.23 -9.17
N ALA A 168 11.63 -16.61 -7.97
CA ALA A 168 11.03 -17.70 -7.20
C ALA A 168 9.63 -17.38 -6.66
N ARG A 169 9.30 -16.09 -6.46
CA ARG A 169 8.08 -15.62 -5.79
C ARG A 169 7.06 -14.99 -6.73
N ARG A 170 7.46 -14.72 -7.97
CA ARG A 170 6.63 -14.01 -8.94
C ARG A 170 5.36 -14.80 -9.27
N VAL A 171 4.25 -14.09 -9.28
CA VAL A 171 2.94 -14.56 -9.75
C VAL A 171 2.32 -13.50 -10.65
N ASP A 172 1.47 -13.93 -11.59
CA ASP A 172 0.81 -13.04 -12.55
C ASP A 172 -0.68 -12.84 -12.24
N ASP A 173 -1.22 -13.61 -11.27
CA ASP A 173 -2.63 -13.55 -10.90
C ASP A 173 -2.80 -13.16 -9.43
N VAL A 174 -3.65 -12.17 -9.18
CA VAL A 174 -4.07 -11.72 -7.85
C VAL A 174 -4.71 -12.86 -7.03
N ALA A 175 -5.34 -13.84 -7.68
CA ALA A 175 -5.90 -15.00 -7.00
C ALA A 175 -4.83 -15.79 -6.22
N ALA A 176 -3.59 -15.82 -6.72
CA ALA A 176 -2.48 -16.47 -6.01
C ALA A 176 -2.11 -15.78 -4.68
N LEU A 177 -2.33 -14.46 -4.58
CA LEU A 177 -2.12 -13.73 -3.32
C LEU A 177 -3.18 -14.08 -2.27
N ARG A 178 -4.40 -14.41 -2.71
CA ARG A 178 -5.51 -14.76 -1.80
C ARG A 178 -5.43 -16.18 -1.25
N ALA A 179 -4.62 -17.02 -1.88
CA ALA A 179 -4.42 -18.41 -1.47
C ALA A 179 -3.46 -18.57 -0.29
N GLU A 180 -2.60 -17.58 -0.07
CA GLU A 180 -1.55 -17.60 0.95
C GLU A 180 -1.50 -16.25 1.69
N PRO A 181 -1.05 -16.20 2.95
CA PRO A 181 -1.01 -14.95 3.72
C PRO A 181 0.12 -14.01 3.29
N CYS A 182 1.21 -14.54 2.71
CA CYS A 182 2.45 -13.82 2.41
C CYS A 182 3.32 -14.55 1.37
N GLY A 183 4.48 -14.01 1.02
CA GLY A 183 5.57 -14.73 0.34
C GLY A 183 5.59 -14.60 -1.19
N LYS A 184 4.59 -14.00 -1.83
CA LYS A 184 4.54 -13.81 -3.30
C LYS A 184 5.00 -12.41 -3.70
N LEU A 185 5.34 -12.26 -4.98
CA LEU A 185 5.62 -11.00 -5.64
C LEU A 185 4.72 -10.87 -6.86
N ILE A 186 4.04 -9.73 -6.99
CA ILE A 186 3.20 -9.41 -8.14
C ILE A 186 3.52 -8.02 -8.68
N GLU A 187 3.48 -7.85 -9.99
CA GLU A 187 3.50 -6.53 -10.62
C GLU A 187 2.07 -6.04 -10.85
N LEU A 188 1.83 -4.80 -10.42
CA LEU A 188 0.55 -4.12 -10.58
C LEU A 188 0.75 -2.94 -11.52
N ALA A 189 0.20 -3.05 -12.73
CA ALA A 189 0.24 -1.98 -13.72
C ALA A 189 -0.73 -0.87 -13.31
N VAL A 190 -0.18 0.27 -12.90
CA VAL A 190 -0.94 1.45 -12.44
C VAL A 190 -0.59 2.68 -13.27
N THR A 191 -1.47 3.68 -13.29
CA THR A 191 -1.27 4.94 -14.01
C THR A 191 -0.42 5.90 -13.18
N PRO A 192 0.88 6.04 -13.43
CA PRO A 192 1.70 6.98 -12.68
C PRO A 192 1.42 8.40 -13.17
N LEU A 193 1.12 9.29 -12.25
CA LEU A 193 1.07 10.72 -12.53
C LEU A 193 2.42 11.35 -12.23
N GLU A 194 2.93 12.18 -13.14
CA GLU A 194 4.17 12.95 -12.94
C GLU A 194 3.95 14.11 -11.97
N VAL A 195 3.59 13.78 -10.74
CA VAL A 195 3.39 14.72 -9.64
C VAL A 195 4.36 14.40 -8.53
N SER A 196 5.10 15.40 -8.04
CA SER A 196 6.02 15.22 -6.93
C SER A 196 5.74 16.20 -5.79
N ALA A 197 5.90 15.72 -4.55
CA ALA A 197 5.80 16.55 -3.36
C ALA A 197 6.79 17.73 -3.39
N THR A 198 8.00 17.53 -3.92
CA THR A 198 9.01 18.61 -4.08
C THR A 198 8.48 19.72 -4.94
N ARG A 199 7.91 19.40 -6.11
CA ARG A 199 7.34 20.41 -7.00
C ARG A 199 6.17 21.17 -6.36
N ILE A 200 5.35 20.47 -5.58
CA ILE A 200 4.21 21.09 -4.86
C ILE A 200 4.74 22.06 -3.80
N ARG A 201 5.74 21.67 -3.02
CA ARG A 201 6.35 22.54 -2.01
C ARG A 201 6.97 23.80 -2.62
N GLU A 202 7.67 23.68 -3.76
CA GLU A 202 8.21 24.83 -4.51
C GLU A 202 7.11 25.79 -4.97
N LEU A 203 5.99 25.26 -5.47
CA LEU A 203 4.86 26.11 -5.87
C LEU A 203 4.28 26.88 -4.70
N LEU A 204 4.04 26.20 -3.56
CA LEU A 204 3.49 26.81 -2.36
C LEU A 204 4.43 27.87 -1.76
N ALA A 205 5.74 27.57 -1.68
CA ALA A 205 6.75 28.53 -1.23
C ALA A 205 6.82 29.78 -2.14
N ALA A 206 6.57 29.63 -3.43
CA ALA A 206 6.50 30.73 -4.39
C ALA A 206 5.14 31.44 -4.42
N GLY A 207 4.22 31.13 -3.51
CA GLY A 207 2.87 31.71 -3.47
C GLY A 207 1.96 31.29 -4.63
N ARG A 208 2.31 30.22 -5.36
CA ARG A 208 1.53 29.68 -6.49
C ARG A 208 0.53 28.64 -6.01
N ASP A 209 -0.57 28.50 -6.72
CA ASP A 209 -1.66 27.57 -6.40
C ASP A 209 -1.40 26.19 -7.05
N PRO A 210 -1.19 25.10 -6.28
CA PRO A 210 -1.03 23.74 -6.81
C PRO A 210 -2.36 22.98 -6.91
N ARG A 211 -3.48 23.64 -7.12
CA ARG A 211 -4.85 23.15 -6.98
C ARG A 211 -5.12 21.78 -7.61
N TYR A 212 -4.63 21.50 -8.78
CA TYR A 212 -4.88 20.23 -9.47
C TYR A 212 -3.79 19.16 -9.24
N LEU A 213 -2.85 19.44 -8.35
CA LEU A 213 -1.82 18.50 -7.93
C LEU A 213 -2.13 17.90 -6.54
N LEU A 214 -3.06 18.52 -5.80
CA LEU A 214 -3.48 18.15 -4.46
C LEU A 214 -4.96 17.76 -4.46
N PRO A 215 -5.37 16.84 -3.57
CA PRO A 215 -6.78 16.52 -3.36
C PRO A 215 -7.54 17.76 -2.83
N ALA A 216 -8.80 17.90 -3.25
CA ALA A 216 -9.62 19.07 -2.95
C ALA A 216 -9.72 19.37 -1.44
N GLY A 217 -9.88 18.36 -0.61
CA GLY A 217 -9.99 18.50 0.84
C GLY A 217 -8.81 19.22 1.52
N LEU A 218 -7.64 19.31 0.87
CA LEU A 218 -6.51 20.09 1.41
C LEU A 218 -6.69 21.61 1.26
N PHE A 219 -7.67 22.03 0.48
CA PHE A 219 -7.98 23.46 0.29
C PHE A 219 -9.15 23.94 1.17
N ASP A 220 -9.85 23.03 1.83
CA ASP A 220 -10.98 23.35 2.72
C ASP A 220 -10.49 24.00 4.02
N ASP A 221 -9.25 23.71 4.43
CA ASP A 221 -8.59 24.36 5.56
C ASP A 221 -7.20 24.89 5.15
N ALA A 222 -7.07 26.20 5.09
CA ALA A 222 -5.83 26.88 4.70
C ALA A 222 -4.64 26.56 5.64
N ALA A 223 -4.89 26.12 6.87
CA ALA A 223 -3.87 25.74 7.82
C ALA A 223 -3.09 24.48 7.38
N LEU A 224 -3.73 23.57 6.65
CA LEU A 224 -3.11 22.31 6.21
C LEU A 224 -1.88 22.52 5.32
N LEU A 225 -1.83 23.62 4.55
CA LEU A 225 -0.73 23.90 3.62
C LEU A 225 0.25 24.96 4.14
N GLN A 226 0.06 25.46 5.38
CA GLN A 226 0.95 26.47 5.99
C GLN A 226 2.40 26.02 6.14
N PRO A 227 2.73 24.74 6.47
CA PRO A 227 4.11 24.30 6.56
C PRO A 227 4.95 24.60 5.31
N TYR A 228 4.34 24.66 4.16
CA TYR A 228 4.98 24.81 2.85
C TYR A 228 4.95 26.25 2.28
N ARG A 229 4.34 27.19 2.98
CA ARG A 229 4.22 28.61 2.58
C ARG A 229 5.19 29.55 3.30
N ARG A 230 6.17 28.95 3.99
CA ARG A 230 7.19 29.68 4.75
C ARG A 230 8.45 29.90 3.95
#